data_0317362f400150267ffdf2fcacf04f05
#
_entry.id   0317362f400150267ffdf2fcacf04f05
#
_cell.length_a   1.000
_cell.length_b   1.000
_cell.length_c   1.000
_cell.angle_alpha   90.00
_cell.angle_beta   90.00
_cell.angle_gamma   90.00
#
_symmetry.space_group_name_H-M   'P 1'
#
loop_
_entity.id
_entity.type
_entity.pdbx_description
1 polymer ?
#
loop_
_entity_poly.entity_id
_entity_poly.type
_entity_poly.pdbx_seq_one_letter_code
_entity_poly.pdbx_strand_id
1 'polypeptide(L)'
;MENNKLLKGLYPITSNVYKSDIDYISNIKTVIESKINIFQFRSKTLSFKRKRYLLKKISIMCNDNNVKLIINDDYNLIKSFDINGLHIGSSDKDLRAARRYFGKNFIIGKSCYDSIELAKYSAANGASYVSFGAMYPTISKESVIIIKHSVLIDAKKVIKIPICVIGGINKSNISDLIKYEPDMICMISGIFSHKNIKEEIKDIKSIIMK
;
A
#
# COMPACT_ATOMS: atom_id res chain seq x y z
N MET A 1 -3.85 -0.20 -19.38
CA MET A 1 -3.76 1.28 -19.31
C MET A 1 -4.73 1.90 -18.27
N GLU A 2 -5.89 1.33 -18.02
CA GLU A 2 -6.83 1.86 -16.98
C GLU A 2 -6.29 1.79 -15.54
N ASN A 3 -5.57 0.74 -15.18
CA ASN A 3 -5.04 0.58 -13.82
C ASN A 3 -4.04 1.68 -13.42
N ASN A 4 -3.31 2.29 -14.35
CA ASN A 4 -2.34 3.33 -14.01
C ASN A 4 -2.98 4.62 -13.48
N LYS A 5 -4.23 4.93 -13.88
CA LYS A 5 -4.95 6.11 -13.36
C LYS A 5 -5.40 5.94 -11.90
N LEU A 6 -5.56 4.68 -11.45
CA LEU A 6 -6.01 4.36 -10.09
C LEU A 6 -4.83 4.26 -9.09
N LEU A 7 -3.62 3.97 -9.57
CA LEU A 7 -2.42 3.78 -8.75
C LEU A 7 -1.70 5.12 -8.51
N LYS A 8 -2.41 6.07 -7.87
CA LYS A 8 -1.93 7.42 -7.55
C LYS A 8 -2.41 7.92 -6.18
N GLY A 9 -1.59 8.76 -5.56
CA GLY A 9 -1.93 9.48 -4.36
C GLY A 9 -1.77 8.68 -3.07
N LEU A 10 -2.63 8.91 -2.10
CA LEU A 10 -2.55 8.26 -0.80
C LEU A 10 -2.94 6.78 -0.87
N TYR A 11 -2.07 5.92 -0.34
CA TYR A 11 -2.25 4.48 -0.28
C TYR A 11 -2.17 3.98 1.17
N PRO A 12 -3.28 3.99 1.92
CA PRO A 12 -3.32 3.51 3.29
C PRO A 12 -3.16 1.98 3.38
N ILE A 13 -2.44 1.56 4.42
CA ILE A 13 -2.27 0.15 4.79
C ILE A 13 -2.72 -0.02 6.23
N THR A 14 -3.45 -1.10 6.54
CA THR A 14 -3.95 -1.35 7.89
C THR A 14 -2.83 -1.39 8.93
N SER A 15 -3.12 -0.84 10.12
CA SER A 15 -2.25 -0.98 11.30
C SER A 15 -2.43 -2.34 11.96
N ASN A 16 -1.39 -2.87 12.60
CA ASN A 16 -1.50 -4.00 13.53
C ASN A 16 -1.85 -3.55 14.96
N VAL A 17 -1.87 -2.25 15.22
CA VAL A 17 -2.17 -1.66 16.54
C VAL A 17 -3.59 -1.10 16.50
N TYR A 18 -4.47 -1.64 17.34
CA TYR A 18 -5.84 -1.18 17.51
C TYR A 18 -6.37 -1.62 18.88
N LYS A 19 -7.35 -0.89 19.44
CA LYS A 19 -7.89 -1.15 20.78
C LYS A 19 -8.94 -2.27 20.78
N SER A 20 -9.82 -2.25 19.82
CA SER A 20 -10.90 -3.23 19.64
C SER A 20 -11.23 -3.40 18.16
N ASP A 21 -12.00 -4.46 17.82
CA ASP A 21 -12.46 -4.64 16.45
C ASP A 21 -13.43 -3.57 16.00
N ILE A 22 -14.20 -3.00 16.93
CA ILE A 22 -15.13 -1.92 16.63
C ILE A 22 -14.33 -0.71 16.18
N ASP A 23 -13.32 -0.31 16.98
CA ASP A 23 -12.42 0.80 16.61
C ASP A 23 -11.68 0.52 15.31
N TYR A 24 -11.18 -0.71 15.14
CA TYR A 24 -10.46 -1.11 13.94
C TYR A 24 -11.29 -0.92 12.68
N ILE A 25 -12.51 -1.47 12.68
CA ILE A 25 -13.43 -1.37 11.53
C ILE A 25 -13.91 0.06 11.32
N SER A 26 -14.20 0.80 12.40
CA SER A 26 -14.60 2.22 12.32
C SER A 26 -13.50 3.09 11.70
N ASN A 27 -12.26 2.91 12.12
CA ASN A 27 -11.11 3.62 11.58
C ASN A 27 -10.88 3.30 10.09
N ILE A 28 -10.97 2.01 9.72
CA ILE A 28 -10.85 1.58 8.32
C ILE A 28 -11.98 2.17 7.46
N LYS A 29 -13.22 2.18 7.97
CA LYS A 29 -14.35 2.80 7.30
C LYS A 29 -14.08 4.27 7.01
N THR A 30 -13.63 5.04 8.01
CA THR A 30 -13.26 6.45 7.86
C THR A 30 -12.21 6.65 6.77
N VAL A 31 -11.19 5.77 6.71
CA VAL A 31 -10.15 5.81 5.69
C VAL A 31 -10.73 5.55 4.30
N ILE A 32 -11.54 4.49 4.14
CA ILE A 32 -12.13 4.11 2.84
C ILE A 32 -13.06 5.21 2.31
N GLU A 33 -13.90 5.79 3.17
CA GLU A 33 -14.83 6.88 2.83
C GLU A 33 -14.11 8.21 2.52
N SER A 34 -12.81 8.31 2.76
CA SER A 34 -12.03 9.52 2.48
C SER A 34 -11.65 9.70 1.00
N LYS A 35 -12.32 9.03 0.05
CA LYS A 35 -12.07 9.13 -1.40
C LYS A 35 -10.62 8.78 -1.76
N ILE A 36 -10.15 7.64 -1.30
CA ILE A 36 -8.90 7.02 -1.73
C ILE A 36 -9.17 6.07 -2.90
N ASN A 37 -8.16 5.78 -3.72
CA ASN A 37 -8.31 4.87 -4.85
C ASN A 37 -7.99 3.42 -4.49
N ILE A 38 -7.11 3.22 -3.50
CA ILE A 38 -6.49 1.94 -3.18
C ILE A 38 -6.28 1.82 -1.67
N PHE A 39 -6.49 0.62 -1.14
CA PHE A 39 -6.35 0.29 0.28
C PHE A 39 -5.70 -1.08 0.43
N GLN A 40 -4.78 -1.26 1.40
CA GLN A 40 -4.15 -2.55 1.64
C GLN A 40 -4.52 -3.12 3.00
N PHE A 41 -5.01 -4.34 3.00
CA PHE A 41 -5.16 -5.14 4.21
C PHE A 41 -3.88 -5.94 4.48
N ARG A 42 -3.23 -5.64 5.59
CA ARG A 42 -2.03 -6.31 6.05
C ARG A 42 -2.17 -6.63 7.54
N SER A 43 -2.02 -7.92 7.89
CA SER A 43 -1.93 -8.35 9.28
C SER A 43 -0.93 -9.49 9.41
N LYS A 44 0.04 -9.32 10.31
CA LYS A 44 1.03 -10.36 10.63
C LYS A 44 0.67 -11.17 11.87
N THR A 45 -0.19 -10.65 12.74
CA THR A 45 -0.46 -11.18 14.08
C THR A 45 -1.80 -11.89 14.21
N LEU A 46 -2.75 -11.59 13.33
CA LEU A 46 -4.09 -12.17 13.41
C LEU A 46 -4.14 -13.60 12.88
N SER A 47 -4.94 -14.45 13.53
CA SER A 47 -5.26 -15.79 13.01
C SER A 47 -5.98 -15.70 11.66
N PHE A 48 -5.91 -16.77 10.87
CA PHE A 48 -6.58 -16.85 9.57
C PHE A 48 -8.11 -16.62 9.67
N LYS A 49 -8.75 -17.23 10.69
CA LYS A 49 -10.20 -17.04 10.97
C LYS A 49 -10.51 -15.57 11.21
N ARG A 50 -9.67 -14.87 11.97
CA ARG A 50 -9.86 -13.46 12.30
C ARG A 50 -9.65 -12.57 11.08
N LYS A 51 -8.61 -12.80 10.31
CA LYS A 51 -8.38 -12.12 9.03
C LYS A 51 -9.61 -12.23 8.11
N ARG A 52 -10.17 -13.44 7.95
CA ARG A 52 -11.37 -13.64 7.14
C ARG A 52 -12.57 -12.86 7.62
N TYR A 53 -12.81 -12.83 8.95
CA TYR A 53 -13.91 -12.08 9.53
C TYR A 53 -13.81 -10.58 9.22
N LEU A 54 -12.64 -9.98 9.45
CA LEU A 54 -12.39 -8.56 9.18
C LEU A 54 -12.45 -8.25 7.68
N LEU A 55 -11.82 -9.10 6.88
CA LEU A 55 -11.73 -8.90 5.44
C LEU A 55 -13.10 -8.95 4.75
N LYS A 56 -14.03 -9.78 5.24
CA LYS A 56 -15.42 -9.79 4.74
C LYS A 56 -16.08 -8.40 4.86
N LYS A 57 -15.85 -7.71 5.98
CA LYS A 57 -16.41 -6.36 6.19
C LYS A 57 -15.67 -5.31 5.34
N ILE A 58 -14.34 -5.42 5.29
CA ILE A 58 -13.48 -4.47 4.56
C ILE A 58 -13.74 -4.57 3.05
N SER A 59 -13.90 -5.77 2.49
CA SER A 59 -14.17 -5.94 1.06
C SER A 59 -15.50 -5.30 0.62
N ILE A 60 -16.54 -5.44 1.43
CA ILE A 60 -17.83 -4.77 1.19
C ILE A 60 -17.63 -3.25 1.18
N MET A 61 -17.00 -2.69 2.21
CA MET A 61 -16.76 -1.25 2.29
C MET A 61 -15.92 -0.73 1.10
N CYS A 62 -14.90 -1.48 0.68
CA CYS A 62 -14.09 -1.11 -0.48
C CYS A 62 -14.92 -1.11 -1.77
N ASN A 63 -15.76 -2.13 -1.99
CA ASN A 63 -16.62 -2.21 -3.16
C ASN A 63 -17.63 -1.08 -3.20
N ASP A 64 -18.31 -0.79 -2.09
CA ASP A 64 -19.32 0.28 -1.98
C ASP A 64 -18.72 1.68 -2.26
N ASN A 65 -17.43 1.84 -2.04
CA ASN A 65 -16.70 3.11 -2.25
C ASN A 65 -15.79 3.11 -3.50
N ASN A 66 -15.83 2.07 -4.34
CA ASN A 66 -14.96 1.91 -5.52
C ASN A 66 -13.45 1.93 -5.20
N VAL A 67 -13.05 1.49 -4.02
CA VAL A 67 -11.66 1.40 -3.57
C VAL A 67 -11.07 0.04 -3.94
N LYS A 68 -9.89 0.02 -4.56
CA LYS A 68 -9.19 -1.21 -4.89
C LYS A 68 -8.57 -1.84 -3.64
N LEU A 69 -9.05 -3.02 -3.27
CA LEU A 69 -8.56 -3.76 -2.10
C LEU A 69 -7.38 -4.66 -2.46
N ILE A 70 -6.27 -4.44 -1.79
CA ILE A 70 -5.02 -5.20 -1.97
C ILE A 70 -4.76 -6.05 -0.72
N ILE A 71 -4.37 -7.29 -0.89
CA ILE A 71 -3.94 -8.18 0.20
C ILE A 71 -2.42 -8.24 0.25
N ASN A 72 -1.86 -8.15 1.46
CA ASN A 72 -0.43 -8.34 1.65
C ASN A 72 -0.09 -9.83 1.84
N ASP A 73 0.76 -10.39 0.98
CA ASP A 73 1.37 -11.73 1.06
C ASP A 73 0.43 -12.96 1.15
N ASP A 74 -0.83 -12.83 1.50
CA ASP A 74 -1.70 -13.95 1.85
C ASP A 74 -2.61 -14.39 0.67
N TYR A 75 -2.10 -15.28 -0.17
CA TYR A 75 -2.82 -15.81 -1.34
C TYR A 75 -4.13 -16.53 -0.98
N ASN A 76 -4.20 -17.16 0.20
CA ASN A 76 -5.38 -17.92 0.60
C ASN A 76 -6.58 -17.04 0.90
N LEU A 77 -6.34 -15.79 1.29
CA LEU A 77 -7.41 -14.82 1.51
C LEU A 77 -8.02 -14.33 0.19
N ILE A 78 -7.25 -14.27 -0.89
CA ILE A 78 -7.72 -13.73 -2.18
C ILE A 78 -8.84 -14.59 -2.77
N LYS A 79 -8.75 -15.91 -2.63
CA LYS A 79 -9.75 -16.85 -3.20
C LYS A 79 -11.15 -16.73 -2.59
N SER A 80 -11.26 -16.11 -1.43
CA SER A 80 -12.50 -16.13 -0.63
C SER A 80 -13.31 -14.83 -0.71
N PHE A 81 -12.77 -13.78 -1.34
CA PHE A 81 -13.37 -12.45 -1.35
C PHE A 81 -13.13 -11.74 -2.68
N ASP A 82 -13.91 -10.70 -2.96
CA ASP A 82 -13.69 -9.83 -4.11
C ASP A 82 -12.48 -8.90 -3.82
N ILE A 83 -11.31 -9.36 -4.28
CA ILE A 83 -10.01 -8.73 -4.05
C ILE A 83 -9.44 -8.27 -5.39
N ASN A 84 -8.97 -7.04 -5.44
CA ASN A 84 -8.47 -6.43 -6.66
C ASN A 84 -6.96 -6.62 -6.88
N GLY A 85 -6.21 -7.02 -5.83
CA GLY A 85 -4.77 -7.16 -5.98
C GLY A 85 -4.06 -7.81 -4.79
N LEU A 86 -2.77 -8.03 -5.02
CA LEU A 86 -1.81 -8.61 -4.11
C LEU A 86 -0.59 -7.71 -4.01
N HIS A 87 -0.08 -7.48 -2.81
CA HIS A 87 1.25 -6.92 -2.60
C HIS A 87 2.21 -8.02 -2.12
N ILE A 88 3.28 -8.24 -2.87
CA ILE A 88 4.33 -9.22 -2.57
C ILE A 88 5.48 -8.50 -1.85
N GLY A 89 5.68 -8.82 -0.57
CA GLY A 89 6.75 -8.30 0.26
C GLY A 89 8.11 -8.95 -0.02
N SER A 90 8.81 -9.31 1.06
CA SER A 90 10.16 -9.93 1.01
C SER A 90 10.15 -11.43 0.78
N SER A 91 8.98 -12.07 0.71
CA SER A 91 8.91 -13.50 0.45
C SER A 91 9.29 -13.82 -0.99
N ASP A 92 9.91 -15.00 -1.20
CA ASP A 92 10.33 -15.55 -2.51
C ASP A 92 9.15 -15.95 -3.41
N LYS A 93 7.97 -15.39 -3.15
CA LYS A 93 6.80 -15.65 -3.99
C LYS A 93 7.05 -15.14 -5.39
N ASP A 94 7.02 -16.08 -6.34
CA ASP A 94 7.29 -15.78 -7.74
C ASP A 94 6.23 -14.82 -8.32
N LEU A 95 6.66 -13.61 -8.61
CA LEU A 95 5.84 -12.58 -9.24
C LEU A 95 5.26 -13.06 -10.58
N ARG A 96 6.04 -13.81 -11.36
CA ARG A 96 5.60 -14.34 -12.67
C ARG A 96 4.51 -15.39 -12.49
N ALA A 97 4.65 -16.27 -11.49
CA ALA A 97 3.61 -17.25 -11.16
C ALA A 97 2.32 -16.55 -10.72
N ALA A 98 2.42 -15.53 -9.87
CA ALA A 98 1.27 -14.73 -9.47
C ALA A 98 0.60 -14.05 -10.68
N ARG A 99 1.39 -13.45 -11.58
CA ARG A 99 0.86 -12.81 -12.80
C ARG A 99 0.17 -13.81 -13.73
N ARG A 100 0.74 -14.99 -13.92
CA ARG A 100 0.10 -16.07 -14.72
C ARG A 100 -1.22 -16.52 -14.09
N TYR A 101 -1.26 -16.68 -12.76
CA TYR A 101 -2.42 -17.17 -12.04
C TYR A 101 -3.58 -16.17 -12.02
N PHE A 102 -3.31 -14.90 -11.70
CA PHE A 102 -4.34 -13.87 -11.54
C PHE A 102 -4.67 -13.12 -12.84
N GLY A 103 -3.88 -13.29 -13.89
CA GLY A 103 -4.11 -12.62 -15.17
C GLY A 103 -3.69 -11.12 -15.18
N LYS A 104 -3.80 -10.50 -16.35
CA LYS A 104 -3.26 -9.15 -16.62
C LYS A 104 -3.94 -7.99 -15.87
N ASN A 105 -5.20 -8.16 -15.52
CA ASN A 105 -6.01 -7.09 -14.91
C ASN A 105 -5.89 -7.03 -13.38
N PHE A 106 -5.34 -8.07 -12.75
CA PHE A 106 -5.16 -8.10 -11.31
C PHE A 106 -3.97 -7.22 -10.89
N ILE A 107 -4.14 -6.40 -9.84
CA ILE A 107 -3.09 -5.51 -9.38
C ILE A 107 -2.05 -6.31 -8.58
N ILE A 108 -0.79 -6.29 -9.01
CA ILE A 108 0.30 -6.93 -8.26
C ILE A 108 1.37 -5.88 -7.95
N GLY A 109 1.54 -5.59 -6.67
CA GLY A 109 2.62 -4.75 -6.17
C GLY A 109 3.82 -5.57 -5.71
N LYS A 110 5.03 -5.00 -5.80
CA LYS A 110 6.25 -5.63 -5.31
C LYS A 110 7.09 -4.65 -4.49
N SER A 111 7.51 -5.10 -3.28
CA SER A 111 8.51 -4.39 -2.47
C SER A 111 9.89 -4.55 -3.09
N CYS A 112 10.58 -3.42 -3.33
CA CYS A 112 11.91 -3.38 -3.94
C CYS A 112 12.97 -2.75 -3.03
N TYR A 113 12.59 -2.31 -1.83
CA TYR A 113 13.50 -1.70 -0.84
C TYR A 113 14.21 -0.46 -1.43
N ASP A 114 15.53 -0.53 -1.67
CA ASP A 114 16.37 0.46 -2.34
C ASP A 114 16.83 0.01 -3.74
N SER A 115 16.46 -1.22 -4.15
CA SER A 115 17.01 -1.85 -5.35
C SER A 115 16.24 -1.45 -6.62
N ILE A 116 16.87 -0.61 -7.44
CA ILE A 116 16.38 -0.25 -8.78
C ILE A 116 16.38 -1.48 -9.70
N GLU A 117 17.37 -2.37 -9.57
CA GLU A 117 17.44 -3.58 -10.39
C GLU A 117 16.29 -4.54 -10.08
N LEU A 118 15.94 -4.73 -8.80
CA LEU A 118 14.77 -5.51 -8.42
C LEU A 118 13.48 -4.85 -8.94
N ALA A 119 13.40 -3.52 -8.94
CA ALA A 119 12.25 -2.80 -9.46
C ALA A 119 12.12 -2.95 -10.99
N LYS A 120 13.22 -2.87 -11.74
CA LYS A 120 13.27 -3.13 -13.20
C LYS A 120 12.84 -4.57 -13.51
N TYR A 121 13.42 -5.54 -12.80
CA TYR A 121 13.05 -6.94 -12.93
C TYR A 121 11.55 -7.14 -12.66
N SER A 122 11.03 -6.55 -11.59
CA SER A 122 9.62 -6.67 -11.21
C SER A 122 8.68 -6.05 -12.24
N ALA A 123 9.03 -4.88 -12.76
CA ALA A 123 8.28 -4.22 -13.84
C ALA A 123 8.21 -5.09 -15.10
N ALA A 124 9.34 -5.67 -15.51
CA ALA A 124 9.42 -6.55 -16.69
C ALA A 124 8.67 -7.89 -16.50
N ASN A 125 8.47 -8.32 -15.24
CA ASN A 125 7.83 -9.60 -14.92
C ASN A 125 6.38 -9.44 -14.40
N GLY A 126 5.74 -8.30 -14.65
CA GLY A 126 4.31 -8.14 -14.51
C GLY A 126 3.84 -7.49 -13.21
N ALA A 127 4.73 -6.80 -12.47
CA ALA A 127 4.28 -5.92 -11.41
C ALA A 127 3.42 -4.78 -11.99
N SER A 128 2.34 -4.42 -11.29
CA SER A 128 1.52 -3.26 -11.60
C SER A 128 2.09 -1.99 -10.98
N TYR A 129 2.82 -2.11 -9.88
CA TYR A 129 3.58 -1.06 -9.22
C TYR A 129 4.73 -1.66 -8.42
N VAL A 130 5.74 -0.84 -8.14
CA VAL A 130 6.85 -1.15 -7.25
C VAL A 130 6.88 -0.22 -6.06
N SER A 131 7.38 -0.67 -4.90
CA SER A 131 7.51 0.18 -3.73
C SER A 131 8.94 0.26 -3.22
N PHE A 132 9.38 1.49 -2.92
CA PHE A 132 10.67 1.82 -2.33
C PHE A 132 10.49 2.25 -0.87
N GLY A 133 11.41 1.91 -0.01
CA GLY A 133 11.42 2.28 1.41
C GLY A 133 12.28 1.34 2.27
N ALA A 134 12.56 1.75 3.51
CA ALA A 134 11.82 2.80 4.22
C ALA A 134 12.41 4.19 3.96
N MET A 135 11.53 5.18 3.76
CA MET A 135 11.94 6.56 3.54
C MET A 135 12.39 7.25 4.84
N TYR A 136 11.78 6.88 5.97
CA TYR A 136 12.08 7.41 7.31
C TYR A 136 12.06 6.30 8.35
N PRO A 137 12.59 6.54 9.58
CA PRO A 137 12.48 5.60 10.69
C PRO A 137 11.03 5.18 10.94
N THR A 138 10.81 3.89 11.21
CA THR A 138 9.46 3.34 11.37
C THR A 138 9.42 2.22 12.40
N ILE A 139 8.34 2.17 13.17
CA ILE A 139 8.06 1.10 14.14
C ILE A 139 7.22 -0.04 13.53
N SER A 140 6.73 0.14 12.30
CA SER A 140 5.81 -0.82 11.66
C SER A 140 6.49 -2.09 11.13
N LYS A 141 7.82 -2.10 11.11
CA LYS A 141 8.65 -3.24 10.69
C LYS A 141 9.98 -3.19 11.43
N GLU A 142 10.42 -4.32 11.96
CA GLU A 142 11.73 -4.47 12.59
C GLU A 142 12.85 -4.42 11.54
N SER A 143 14.05 -3.98 11.96
CA SER A 143 15.29 -4.01 11.14
C SER A 143 15.14 -3.35 9.77
N VAL A 144 14.75 -2.08 9.74
CA VAL A 144 14.52 -1.34 8.50
C VAL A 144 15.72 -0.49 8.14
N ILE A 145 16.24 -0.66 6.94
CA ILE A 145 17.23 0.25 6.34
C ILE A 145 16.49 1.47 5.80
N ILE A 146 16.94 2.66 6.26
CA ILE A 146 16.43 3.93 5.71
C ILE A 146 17.21 4.23 4.44
N ILE A 147 16.48 4.46 3.35
CA ILE A 147 17.06 4.69 2.05
C ILE A 147 17.16 6.18 1.72
N LYS A 148 18.12 6.56 0.89
CA LYS A 148 18.23 7.93 0.38
C LYS A 148 17.08 8.22 -0.58
N HIS A 149 16.38 9.33 -0.40
CA HIS A 149 15.26 9.71 -1.27
C HIS A 149 15.68 9.94 -2.73
N SER A 150 16.95 10.26 -2.98
CA SER A 150 17.50 10.43 -4.33
C SER A 150 17.39 9.18 -5.21
N VAL A 151 17.22 7.98 -4.62
CA VAL A 151 16.98 6.74 -5.39
C VAL A 151 15.75 6.87 -6.30
N LEU A 152 14.77 7.68 -5.91
CA LEU A 152 13.57 7.92 -6.70
C LEU A 152 13.84 8.64 -8.02
N ILE A 153 14.86 9.52 -8.05
CA ILE A 153 15.29 10.22 -9.26
C ILE A 153 15.77 9.19 -10.31
N ASP A 154 16.61 8.25 -9.88
CA ASP A 154 17.16 7.25 -10.79
C ASP A 154 16.13 6.17 -11.13
N ALA A 155 15.28 5.79 -10.17
CA ALA A 155 14.19 4.86 -10.42
C ALA A 155 13.22 5.40 -11.50
N LYS A 156 12.85 6.69 -11.46
CA LYS A 156 11.93 7.30 -12.43
C LYS A 156 12.48 7.34 -13.87
N LYS A 157 13.80 7.37 -14.04
CA LYS A 157 14.43 7.33 -15.39
C LYS A 157 14.15 5.98 -16.10
N VAL A 158 14.13 4.89 -15.32
CA VAL A 158 14.13 3.51 -15.86
C VAL A 158 12.86 2.71 -15.60
N ILE A 159 12.08 3.06 -14.57
CA ILE A 159 10.81 2.40 -14.22
C ILE A 159 9.65 3.15 -14.89
N LYS A 160 8.82 2.42 -15.65
CA LYS A 160 7.68 2.97 -16.39
C LYS A 160 6.32 2.59 -15.80
N ILE A 161 6.32 1.85 -14.70
CA ILE A 161 5.12 1.55 -13.91
C ILE A 161 5.09 2.44 -12.66
N PRO A 162 3.92 2.62 -12.00
CA PRO A 162 3.80 3.43 -10.80
C PRO A 162 4.80 3.10 -9.72
N ILE A 163 5.41 4.14 -9.13
CA ILE A 163 6.36 4.06 -8.02
C ILE A 163 5.66 4.47 -6.74
N CYS A 164 5.66 3.59 -5.76
CA CYS A 164 5.15 3.80 -4.43
C CYS A 164 6.29 4.03 -3.44
N VAL A 165 6.11 4.92 -2.46
CA VAL A 165 7.04 5.12 -1.34
C VAL A 165 6.39 4.74 -0.03
N ILE A 166 7.20 4.17 0.90
CA ILE A 166 6.71 3.68 2.20
C ILE A 166 7.78 3.82 3.28
N GLY A 167 7.34 3.85 4.53
CA GLY A 167 8.16 3.76 5.74
C GLY A 167 8.33 5.10 6.43
N GLY A 168 7.74 5.22 7.63
CA GLY A 168 7.83 6.37 8.52
C GLY A 168 7.24 7.69 8.00
N ILE A 169 6.49 7.64 6.89
CA ILE A 169 5.89 8.81 6.27
C ILE A 169 4.71 9.30 7.10
N ASN A 170 4.63 10.60 7.34
CA ASN A 170 3.57 11.28 8.06
C ASN A 170 3.41 12.73 7.55
N LYS A 171 2.47 13.48 8.11
CA LYS A 171 2.18 14.86 7.70
C LYS A 171 3.37 15.82 7.81
N SER A 172 4.27 15.61 8.77
CA SER A 172 5.39 16.53 8.99
C SER A 172 6.56 16.35 8.02
N ASN A 173 6.68 15.16 7.38
CA ASN A 173 7.81 14.83 6.51
C ASN A 173 7.45 14.53 5.05
N ILE A 174 6.15 14.40 4.74
CA ILE A 174 5.67 14.06 3.39
C ILE A 174 6.09 15.09 2.34
N SER A 175 6.17 16.38 2.69
CA SER A 175 6.57 17.46 1.77
C SER A 175 7.97 17.26 1.19
N ASP A 176 8.87 16.61 1.92
CA ASP A 176 10.20 16.26 1.43
C ASP A 176 10.21 15.18 0.35
N LEU A 177 9.17 14.35 0.31
CA LEU A 177 9.04 13.28 -0.67
C LEU A 177 8.31 13.71 -1.95
N ILE A 178 7.37 14.64 -1.83
CA ILE A 178 6.56 15.09 -2.98
C ILE A 178 7.40 15.66 -4.09
N LYS A 179 8.52 16.34 -3.77
CA LYS A 179 9.45 16.87 -4.77
C LYS A 179 10.11 15.80 -5.67
N TYR A 180 10.08 14.54 -5.26
CA TYR A 180 10.50 13.39 -6.07
C TYR A 180 9.35 12.77 -6.86
N GLU A 181 8.13 13.32 -6.74
CA GLU A 181 6.92 12.95 -7.46
C GLU A 181 6.63 11.43 -7.48
N PRO A 182 6.60 10.73 -6.32
CA PRO A 182 6.15 9.34 -6.30
C PRO A 182 4.68 9.27 -6.74
N ASP A 183 4.30 8.22 -7.45
CA ASP A 183 2.91 8.05 -7.86
C ASP A 183 1.99 7.74 -6.67
N MET A 184 2.47 6.94 -5.72
CA MET A 184 1.71 6.58 -4.51
C MET A 184 2.54 6.78 -3.25
N ILE A 185 1.87 7.20 -2.18
CA ILE A 185 2.45 7.38 -0.86
C ILE A 185 1.75 6.46 0.12
N CYS A 186 2.47 5.38 0.54
CA CYS A 186 1.98 4.42 1.50
C CYS A 186 2.13 4.91 2.93
N MET A 187 1.06 4.82 3.71
CA MET A 187 1.06 5.17 5.13
C MET A 187 0.36 4.12 5.99
N ILE A 188 0.93 3.87 7.18
CA ILE A 188 0.34 3.05 8.25
C ILE A 188 0.13 3.95 9.47
N SER A 189 1.13 4.10 10.32
CA SER A 189 1.09 4.89 11.55
C SER A 189 0.81 6.37 11.29
N GLY A 190 1.31 6.94 10.19
CA GLY A 190 1.01 8.32 9.78
C GLY A 190 -0.48 8.63 9.58
N ILE A 191 -1.32 7.59 9.54
CA ILE A 191 -2.78 7.73 9.51
C ILE A 191 -3.40 7.16 10.81
N PHE A 192 -3.13 5.91 11.12
CA PHE A 192 -3.85 5.16 12.15
C PHE A 192 -3.44 5.47 13.59
N SER A 193 -2.35 6.22 13.82
CA SER A 193 -1.94 6.65 15.16
C SER A 193 -2.60 7.95 15.61
N HIS A 194 -3.38 8.60 14.77
CA HIS A 194 -4.03 9.86 15.07
C HIS A 194 -5.44 9.67 15.62
N LYS A 195 -5.87 10.57 16.54
CA LYS A 195 -7.23 10.53 17.13
C LYS A 195 -8.30 10.91 16.10
N ASN A 196 -7.99 11.88 15.23
CA ASN A 196 -8.90 12.34 14.17
C ASN A 196 -8.36 11.93 12.79
N ILE A 197 -8.61 10.67 12.43
CA ILE A 197 -8.16 10.09 11.15
C ILE A 197 -8.70 10.85 9.94
N LYS A 198 -9.95 11.32 10.01
CA LYS A 198 -10.60 12.03 8.89
C LYS A 198 -9.89 13.35 8.58
N GLU A 199 -9.56 14.11 9.59
CA GLU A 199 -8.84 15.38 9.45
C GLU A 199 -7.40 15.14 8.99
N GLU A 200 -6.71 14.16 9.58
CA GLU A 200 -5.36 13.81 9.18
C GLU A 200 -5.26 13.43 7.70
N ILE A 201 -6.20 12.62 7.19
CA ILE A 201 -6.23 12.27 5.76
C ILE A 201 -6.52 13.50 4.89
N LYS A 202 -7.43 14.37 5.33
CA LYS A 202 -7.74 15.62 4.59
C LYS A 202 -6.48 16.48 4.44
N ASP A 203 -5.73 16.67 5.51
CA ASP A 203 -4.50 17.45 5.52
C ASP A 203 -3.43 16.81 4.63
N ILE A 204 -3.18 15.51 4.79
CA ILE A 204 -2.23 14.75 3.96
C ILE A 204 -2.58 14.88 2.49
N LYS A 205 -3.85 14.70 2.12
CA LYS A 205 -4.28 14.83 0.72
C LYS A 205 -4.08 16.24 0.18
N SER A 206 -4.32 17.27 0.99
CA SER A 206 -4.08 18.66 0.57
C SER A 206 -2.59 18.94 0.28
N ILE A 207 -1.68 18.23 0.96
CA ILE A 207 -0.25 18.32 0.71
C ILE A 207 0.14 17.57 -0.59
N ILE A 208 -0.41 16.37 -0.79
CA ILE A 208 -0.12 15.54 -1.99
C ILE A 208 -0.62 16.19 -3.29
N MET A 209 -1.69 16.99 -3.21
CA MET A 209 -2.34 17.58 -4.38
C MET A 209 -1.77 18.93 -4.80
N LYS A 210 -0.81 19.48 -4.05
CA LYS A 210 -0.06 20.70 -4.40
C LYS A 210 1.07 20.38 -5.37
#